data_71ccab82f818ab61d9b6e9cda62e1a95
#
_entry.id   71ccab82f818ab61d9b6e9cda62e1a95
#
_cell.length_a   1.000
_cell.length_b   1.000
_cell.length_c   1.000
_cell.angle_alpha   90.00
_cell.angle_beta   90.00
_cell.angle_gamma   90.00
#
_symmetry.space_group_name_H-M   'P 1'
#
loop_
_entity.id
_entity.type
_entity.pdbx_description
1 polymer ?
#
loop_
_entity_poly.entity_id
_entity_poly.type
_entity_poly.pdbx_seq_one_letter_code
_entity_poly.pdbx_strand_id
1 'polypeptide(L)'
;MIVFCRFCRLIAGVCLFLAGSAVVSADAQDRYPTRPITIIVPFAAGGPTDILARLIGQSIGPMLGQQVVVEDITGAGGTIGATRVARADPDGYTLVMGNLGTHAASLGIYRNLPYDPRTDFEPVILVASTPMVLVTRKTLAVHSLDETIAYAKANKGKTTMGNAGIGSISHLTALLFNHLTGADVVHVPYRGLSEATNDLLGGQIDLLFDQVVTATPHILNGNENPIVVTIPRRAPSIPNVPSATEAGLPKLQTVAWTALFVPKRTSTAIITKLNDAVQKAMQDPVIAKRLSEIGADIPAPEQRSPEALRQLVNAEVDKWVPLIKAAGIVGQ
;
A
#
# COMPACT_ATOMS: atom_id res chain seq x y z
N MET A 1 -42.45 -63.10 10.62
CA MET A 1 -42.10 -62.56 9.29
C MET A 1 -42.65 -61.15 9.03
N ILE A 2 -42.95 -60.35 10.07
CA ILE A 2 -43.56 -59.00 9.95
C ILE A 2 -42.66 -57.89 10.56
N VAL A 3 -41.62 -58.25 11.29
CA VAL A 3 -40.73 -57.23 11.99
C VAL A 3 -39.63 -56.76 11.09
N PHE A 4 -39.20 -57.42 10.03
CA PHE A 4 -38.08 -57.04 9.15
C PHE A 4 -38.45 -55.98 8.14
N CYS A 5 -39.71 -55.70 7.87
CA CYS A 5 -40.14 -54.74 6.84
C CYS A 5 -40.21 -53.24 7.35
N ARG A 6 -40.23 -53.03 8.69
CA ARG A 6 -40.31 -51.69 9.25
C ARG A 6 -38.94 -50.99 9.39
N PHE A 7 -37.86 -51.76 9.49
CA PHE A 7 -36.49 -51.20 9.65
C PHE A 7 -35.90 -50.70 8.33
N CYS A 8 -36.24 -51.32 7.19
CA CYS A 8 -35.79 -50.87 5.86
C CYS A 8 -36.44 -49.55 5.39
N ARG A 9 -37.65 -49.23 5.87
CA ARG A 9 -38.31 -47.95 5.49
C ARG A 9 -37.77 -46.73 6.25
N LEU A 10 -37.20 -46.91 7.43
CA LEU A 10 -36.55 -45.81 8.21
C LEU A 10 -35.16 -45.45 7.66
N ILE A 11 -34.40 -46.41 7.13
CA ILE A 11 -33.06 -46.16 6.57
C ILE A 11 -33.17 -45.47 5.20
N ALA A 12 -34.17 -45.76 4.38
CA ALA A 12 -34.40 -45.11 3.10
C ALA A 12 -34.82 -43.62 3.24
N GLY A 13 -35.52 -43.26 4.34
CA GLY A 13 -35.92 -41.86 4.62
C GLY A 13 -34.78 -40.97 5.09
N VAL A 14 -33.79 -41.50 5.81
CA VAL A 14 -32.65 -40.76 6.32
C VAL A 14 -31.60 -40.48 5.22
N CYS A 15 -31.44 -41.41 4.26
CA CYS A 15 -30.52 -41.19 3.13
C CYS A 15 -31.03 -40.15 2.11
N LEU A 16 -32.35 -39.93 2.00
CA LEU A 16 -32.88 -38.87 1.12
C LEU A 16 -32.77 -37.47 1.70
N PHE A 17 -32.69 -37.33 3.04
CA PHE A 17 -32.55 -36.03 3.69
C PHE A 17 -31.10 -35.50 3.70
N LEU A 18 -30.09 -36.36 3.56
CA LEU A 18 -28.68 -35.99 3.50
C LEU A 18 -28.18 -35.58 2.10
N ALA A 19 -28.91 -35.91 1.05
CA ALA A 19 -28.58 -35.57 -0.33
C ALA A 19 -29.04 -34.15 -0.75
N GLY A 20 -29.86 -33.48 0.07
CA GLY A 20 -30.44 -32.17 -0.24
C GLY A 20 -29.59 -30.95 0.16
N SER A 21 -28.49 -31.14 0.91
CA SER A 21 -27.75 -30.03 1.51
C SER A 21 -26.48 -29.57 0.74
N ALA A 22 -26.19 -30.17 -0.42
CA ALA A 22 -24.93 -29.94 -1.13
C ALA A 22 -25.02 -28.99 -2.36
N VAL A 23 -26.19 -28.38 -2.64
CA VAL A 23 -26.40 -27.66 -3.92
C VAL A 23 -26.47 -26.11 -3.77
N VAL A 24 -26.33 -25.56 -2.55
CA VAL A 24 -26.57 -24.12 -2.34
C VAL A 24 -25.31 -23.25 -2.53
N SER A 25 -24.12 -23.83 -2.70
CA SER A 25 -22.87 -23.03 -2.70
C SER A 25 -22.37 -22.54 -4.07
N ALA A 26 -22.84 -23.10 -5.19
CA ALA A 26 -22.35 -22.74 -6.53
C ALA A 26 -23.02 -21.45 -7.09
N ASP A 27 -24.31 -21.25 -6.80
CA ASP A 27 -25.12 -20.16 -7.37
C ASP A 27 -24.79 -18.76 -6.77
N ALA A 28 -24.21 -18.73 -5.56
CA ALA A 28 -23.88 -17.46 -4.90
C ALA A 28 -22.58 -16.82 -5.44
N GLN A 29 -21.64 -17.63 -5.97
CA GLN A 29 -20.37 -17.15 -6.55
C GLN A 29 -20.56 -16.55 -7.94
N ASP A 30 -21.52 -17.01 -8.73
CA ASP A 30 -21.81 -16.46 -10.06
C ASP A 30 -22.41 -15.05 -10.02
N ARG A 31 -22.94 -14.61 -8.86
CA ARG A 31 -23.56 -13.28 -8.69
C ARG A 31 -22.68 -12.25 -7.99
N TYR A 32 -21.45 -12.59 -7.61
CA TYR A 32 -20.55 -11.61 -6.99
C TYR A 32 -20.22 -10.46 -7.96
N PRO A 33 -20.21 -9.17 -7.48
CA PRO A 33 -20.71 -8.69 -6.21
C PRO A 33 -22.22 -8.38 -6.23
N THR A 34 -22.91 -8.58 -5.11
CA THR A 34 -24.35 -8.26 -4.92
C THR A 34 -24.59 -7.13 -3.93
N ARG A 35 -23.54 -6.63 -3.29
CA ARG A 35 -23.54 -5.54 -2.30
C ARG A 35 -22.28 -4.69 -2.43
N PRO A 36 -22.20 -3.51 -1.80
CA PRO A 36 -21.02 -2.68 -1.85
C PRO A 36 -19.74 -3.40 -1.39
N ILE A 37 -18.64 -3.06 -2.05
CA ILE A 37 -17.29 -3.55 -1.72
C ILE A 37 -16.59 -2.47 -0.90
N THR A 38 -15.85 -2.85 0.14
CA THR A 38 -15.06 -1.93 0.96
C THR A 38 -13.57 -2.13 0.71
N ILE A 39 -12.87 -1.06 0.37
CA ILE A 39 -11.40 -1.02 0.34
C ILE A 39 -10.92 -0.34 1.62
N ILE A 40 -10.24 -1.10 2.48
CA ILE A 40 -9.57 -0.56 3.66
C ILE A 40 -8.24 0.06 3.23
N VAL A 41 -8.08 1.34 3.57
CA VAL A 41 -6.82 2.08 3.45
C VAL A 41 -6.18 2.16 4.83
N PRO A 42 -4.98 1.59 5.04
CA PRO A 42 -4.38 1.50 6.37
C PRO A 42 -3.65 2.78 6.82
N PHE A 43 -3.93 3.92 6.18
CA PHE A 43 -3.30 5.22 6.45
C PHE A 43 -4.34 6.35 6.45
N ALA A 44 -3.93 7.56 6.87
CA ALA A 44 -4.81 8.72 6.93
C ALA A 44 -5.33 9.13 5.55
N ALA A 45 -6.58 9.61 5.54
CA ALA A 45 -7.24 10.16 4.36
C ALA A 45 -6.42 11.27 3.68
N GLY A 46 -6.51 11.37 2.36
CA GLY A 46 -5.75 12.34 1.55
C GLY A 46 -4.28 11.96 1.35
N GLY A 47 -3.80 10.86 1.94
CA GLY A 47 -2.48 10.31 1.65
C GLY A 47 -2.45 9.54 0.32
N PRO A 48 -1.24 9.17 -0.17
CA PRO A 48 -1.09 8.57 -1.51
C PRO A 48 -1.88 7.26 -1.68
N THR A 49 -1.95 6.43 -0.65
CA THR A 49 -2.72 5.17 -0.68
C THR A 49 -4.23 5.43 -0.78
N ASP A 50 -4.76 6.45 -0.09
CA ASP A 50 -6.16 6.85 -0.15
C ASP A 50 -6.54 7.43 -1.52
N ILE A 51 -5.68 8.30 -2.08
CA ILE A 51 -5.86 8.87 -3.42
C ILE A 51 -5.98 7.74 -4.46
N LEU A 52 -5.06 6.78 -4.42
CA LEU A 52 -5.07 5.64 -5.34
C LEU A 52 -6.30 4.74 -5.13
N ALA A 53 -6.67 4.45 -3.86
CA ALA A 53 -7.84 3.65 -3.54
C ALA A 53 -9.13 4.26 -4.05
N ARG A 54 -9.32 5.58 -3.86
CA ARG A 54 -10.51 6.29 -4.35
C ARG A 54 -10.55 6.35 -5.88
N LEU A 55 -9.42 6.62 -6.53
CA LEU A 55 -9.35 6.64 -7.99
C LEU A 55 -9.72 5.29 -8.60
N ILE A 56 -9.15 4.20 -8.10
CA ILE A 56 -9.45 2.85 -8.56
C ILE A 56 -10.88 2.44 -8.19
N GLY A 57 -11.30 2.68 -6.95
CA GLY A 57 -12.64 2.34 -6.47
C GLY A 57 -13.75 2.99 -7.29
N GLN A 58 -13.60 4.29 -7.62
CA GLN A 58 -14.54 5.03 -8.50
C GLN A 58 -14.60 4.42 -9.90
N SER A 59 -13.46 3.96 -10.44
CA SER A 59 -13.42 3.37 -11.77
C SER A 59 -14.02 1.97 -11.84
N ILE A 60 -13.73 1.11 -10.86
CA ILE A 60 -14.19 -0.29 -10.90
C ILE A 60 -15.63 -0.47 -10.45
N GLY A 61 -16.17 0.45 -9.65
CA GLY A 61 -17.56 0.37 -9.16
C GLY A 61 -18.59 0.15 -10.26
N PRO A 62 -18.66 1.01 -11.31
CA PRO A 62 -19.55 0.81 -12.44
C PRO A 62 -19.31 -0.50 -13.21
N MET A 63 -18.05 -0.94 -13.33
CA MET A 63 -17.69 -2.18 -14.01
C MET A 63 -18.17 -3.43 -13.26
N LEU A 64 -18.19 -3.35 -11.93
CA LEU A 64 -18.64 -4.43 -11.04
C LEU A 64 -20.15 -4.36 -10.76
N GLY A 65 -20.83 -3.27 -11.13
CA GLY A 65 -22.24 -3.05 -10.85
C GLY A 65 -22.55 -2.80 -9.38
N GLN A 66 -21.54 -2.43 -8.57
CA GLN A 66 -21.68 -2.16 -7.15
C GLN A 66 -20.83 -0.98 -6.72
N GLN A 67 -21.25 -0.29 -5.67
CA GLN A 67 -20.46 0.80 -5.08
C GLN A 67 -19.19 0.25 -4.44
N VAL A 68 -18.06 0.96 -4.62
CA VAL A 68 -16.82 0.71 -3.89
C VAL A 68 -16.61 1.84 -2.89
N VAL A 69 -16.59 1.49 -1.62
CA VAL A 69 -16.42 2.40 -0.48
C VAL A 69 -14.96 2.33 -0.02
N VAL A 70 -14.36 3.48 0.27
CA VAL A 70 -13.01 3.54 0.86
C VAL A 70 -13.14 3.93 2.33
N GLU A 71 -12.56 3.12 3.21
CA GLU A 71 -12.53 3.31 4.66
C GLU A 71 -11.08 3.40 5.15
N ASP A 72 -10.74 4.54 5.79
CA ASP A 72 -9.40 4.80 6.31
C ASP A 72 -9.28 4.27 7.75
N ILE A 73 -8.42 3.24 7.97
CA ILE A 73 -8.18 2.63 9.28
C ILE A 73 -6.69 2.71 9.62
N THR A 74 -6.34 3.76 10.34
CA THR A 74 -4.96 4.14 10.62
C THR A 74 -4.37 3.45 11.87
N GLY A 75 -3.05 3.50 11.99
CA GLY A 75 -2.32 3.16 13.22
C GLY A 75 -1.28 2.06 13.03
N ALA A 76 -0.26 2.09 13.90
CA ALA A 76 0.87 1.15 13.93
C ALA A 76 1.49 0.90 12.52
N GLY A 77 1.82 1.98 11.79
CA GLY A 77 2.40 1.87 10.44
C GLY A 77 1.48 1.17 9.42
N GLY A 78 0.15 1.17 9.67
CA GLY A 78 -0.85 0.54 8.80
C GLY A 78 -1.23 -0.89 9.19
N THR A 79 -0.59 -1.48 10.20
CA THR A 79 -0.84 -2.88 10.57
C THR A 79 -2.24 -3.09 11.16
N ILE A 80 -2.87 -2.06 11.74
CA ILE A 80 -4.24 -2.16 12.27
C ILE A 80 -5.24 -2.40 11.13
N GLY A 81 -5.20 -1.57 10.08
CA GLY A 81 -6.07 -1.73 8.91
C GLY A 81 -5.82 -3.05 8.17
N ALA A 82 -4.55 -3.43 7.98
CA ALA A 82 -4.20 -4.71 7.36
C ALA A 82 -4.71 -5.91 8.18
N THR A 83 -4.58 -5.87 9.52
CA THR A 83 -5.10 -6.93 10.40
C THR A 83 -6.61 -7.10 10.29
N ARG A 84 -7.37 -6.00 10.16
CA ARG A 84 -8.82 -6.08 9.97
C ARG A 84 -9.17 -6.90 8.74
N VAL A 85 -8.45 -6.69 7.63
CA VAL A 85 -8.71 -7.43 6.40
C VAL A 85 -8.21 -8.88 6.48
N ALA A 86 -7.05 -9.13 7.07
CA ALA A 86 -6.55 -10.50 7.28
C ALA A 86 -7.54 -11.40 8.05
N ARG A 87 -8.40 -10.78 8.89
CA ARG A 87 -9.42 -11.47 9.70
C ARG A 87 -10.85 -11.38 9.15
N ALA A 88 -11.03 -10.70 8.02
CA ALA A 88 -12.34 -10.58 7.39
C ALA A 88 -12.75 -11.88 6.68
N ASP A 89 -14.05 -12.00 6.38
CA ASP A 89 -14.57 -13.12 5.61
C ASP A 89 -13.97 -13.13 4.19
N PRO A 90 -13.61 -14.32 3.67
CA PRO A 90 -12.98 -14.44 2.34
C PRO A 90 -14.03 -14.43 1.20
N ASP A 91 -14.97 -13.50 1.28
CA ASP A 91 -16.11 -13.37 0.36
C ASP A 91 -15.92 -12.28 -0.71
N GLY A 92 -14.75 -11.59 -0.70
CA GLY A 92 -14.39 -10.58 -1.69
C GLY A 92 -14.95 -9.18 -1.42
N TYR A 93 -15.69 -8.95 -0.33
CA TYR A 93 -16.29 -7.65 -0.04
C TYR A 93 -15.43 -6.74 0.83
N THR A 94 -14.36 -7.27 1.43
CA THR A 94 -13.41 -6.47 2.22
C THR A 94 -12.02 -6.66 1.64
N LEU A 95 -11.46 -5.59 1.07
CA LEU A 95 -10.14 -5.55 0.47
C LEU A 95 -9.23 -4.64 1.29
N VAL A 96 -7.92 -4.80 1.18
CA VAL A 96 -6.95 -3.80 1.65
C VAL A 96 -6.16 -3.23 0.47
N MET A 97 -6.00 -1.91 0.46
CA MET A 97 -4.99 -1.24 -0.35
C MET A 97 -3.67 -1.27 0.42
N GLY A 98 -2.94 -2.37 0.26
CA GLY A 98 -1.66 -2.61 0.91
C GLY A 98 -0.48 -1.98 0.17
N ASN A 99 0.66 -1.92 0.85
CA ASN A 99 1.90 -1.39 0.29
C ASN A 99 3.13 -2.07 0.92
N LEU A 100 4.32 -1.65 0.53
CA LEU A 100 5.59 -2.18 1.04
C LEU A 100 5.64 -2.20 2.59
N GLY A 101 5.16 -1.15 3.26
CA GLY A 101 5.14 -1.08 4.72
C GLY A 101 4.31 -2.20 5.34
N THR A 102 3.06 -2.36 4.90
CA THR A 102 2.09 -3.30 5.47
C THR A 102 2.29 -4.74 4.99
N HIS A 103 2.75 -4.95 3.74
CA HIS A 103 2.83 -6.28 3.13
C HIS A 103 4.26 -6.80 2.90
N ALA A 104 5.28 -6.11 3.46
CA ALA A 104 6.64 -6.62 3.48
C ALA A 104 7.40 -6.20 4.75
N ALA A 105 7.64 -4.90 4.95
CA ALA A 105 8.51 -4.39 6.01
C ALA A 105 7.98 -4.67 7.43
N SER A 106 6.66 -4.67 7.62
CA SER A 106 6.00 -4.92 8.92
C SER A 106 6.47 -6.21 9.58
N LEU A 107 6.74 -7.28 8.80
CA LEU A 107 7.21 -8.56 9.32
C LEU A 107 8.62 -8.47 9.98
N GLY A 108 9.43 -7.52 9.53
CA GLY A 108 10.75 -7.27 10.14
C GLY A 108 10.72 -6.35 11.34
N ILE A 109 9.68 -5.53 11.47
CA ILE A 109 9.57 -4.42 12.43
C ILE A 109 8.82 -4.82 13.68
N TYR A 110 7.66 -5.47 13.52
CA TYR A 110 6.76 -5.80 14.63
C TYR A 110 7.00 -7.24 15.10
N ARG A 111 7.45 -7.41 16.36
CA ARG A 111 7.71 -8.74 16.93
C ARG A 111 6.46 -9.64 16.99
N ASN A 112 5.31 -9.02 17.25
CA ASN A 112 4.02 -9.69 17.38
C ASN A 112 3.05 -9.18 16.30
N LEU A 113 3.48 -9.23 15.03
CA LEU A 113 2.61 -8.87 13.91
C LEU A 113 1.42 -9.84 13.87
N PRO A 114 0.15 -9.35 13.92
CA PRO A 114 -1.03 -10.22 14.01
C PRO A 114 -1.47 -10.85 12.69
N TYR A 115 -0.65 -10.76 11.64
CA TYR A 115 -0.81 -11.39 10.33
C TYR A 115 0.55 -11.68 9.69
N ASP A 116 0.60 -12.63 8.77
CA ASP A 116 1.75 -12.84 7.88
C ASP A 116 1.37 -12.35 6.47
N PRO A 117 2.08 -11.34 5.91
CA PRO A 117 1.77 -10.80 4.59
C PRO A 117 1.87 -11.82 3.46
N ARG A 118 2.60 -12.93 3.64
CA ARG A 118 2.76 -14.00 2.63
C ARG A 118 1.64 -15.02 2.62
N THR A 119 0.97 -15.23 3.77
CA THR A 119 0.04 -16.36 3.94
C THR A 119 -1.38 -15.97 4.35
N ASP A 120 -1.60 -14.76 4.86
CA ASP A 120 -2.90 -14.34 5.36
C ASP A 120 -3.72 -13.51 4.36
N PHE A 121 -3.14 -13.25 3.17
CA PHE A 121 -3.79 -12.54 2.08
C PHE A 121 -3.68 -13.30 0.76
N GLU A 122 -4.66 -13.10 -0.11
CA GLU A 122 -4.55 -13.39 -1.54
C GLU A 122 -4.28 -12.08 -2.28
N PRO A 123 -3.22 -12.02 -3.09
CA PRO A 123 -2.94 -10.86 -3.93
C PRO A 123 -3.98 -10.75 -5.05
N VAL A 124 -4.42 -9.53 -5.33
CA VAL A 124 -5.33 -9.24 -6.44
C VAL A 124 -4.55 -8.61 -7.60
N ILE A 125 -3.93 -7.45 -7.38
CA ILE A 125 -3.23 -6.72 -8.43
C ILE A 125 -2.30 -5.64 -7.87
N LEU A 126 -1.14 -5.44 -8.49
CA LEU A 126 -0.31 -4.26 -8.30
C LEU A 126 -0.97 -3.07 -9.01
N VAL A 127 -1.26 -2.02 -8.24
CA VAL A 127 -2.01 -0.84 -8.72
C VAL A 127 -1.07 0.23 -9.27
N ALA A 128 -0.04 0.58 -8.50
CA ALA A 128 0.90 1.63 -8.88
C ALA A 128 2.25 1.45 -8.20
N SER A 129 3.27 2.01 -8.82
CA SER A 129 4.58 2.27 -8.22
C SER A 129 4.82 3.78 -8.19
N THR A 130 5.27 4.30 -7.05
CA THR A 130 5.44 5.75 -6.87
C THR A 130 6.82 6.03 -6.28
N PRO A 131 7.64 6.85 -6.93
CA PRO A 131 8.90 7.32 -6.36
C PRO A 131 8.67 8.11 -5.07
N MET A 132 9.65 8.07 -4.16
CA MET A 132 9.71 9.02 -3.06
C MET A 132 10.43 10.27 -3.52
N VAL A 133 10.09 11.41 -2.91
CA VAL A 133 10.78 12.68 -3.08
C VAL A 133 11.12 13.25 -1.71
N LEU A 134 12.36 13.70 -1.52
CA LEU A 134 12.74 14.47 -0.35
C LEU A 134 12.29 15.91 -0.57
N VAL A 135 11.47 16.39 0.34
CA VAL A 135 11.00 17.79 0.37
C VAL A 135 11.35 18.44 1.70
N THR A 136 11.48 19.75 1.69
CA THR A 136 11.71 20.56 2.90
C THR A 136 10.62 21.60 3.07
N ARG A 137 10.39 22.05 4.30
CA ARG A 137 9.53 23.20 4.53
C ARG A 137 10.02 24.42 3.74
N LYS A 138 9.09 25.22 3.25
CA LYS A 138 9.36 26.38 2.37
C LYS A 138 10.39 27.35 2.92
N THR A 139 10.39 27.54 4.23
CA THR A 139 11.26 28.52 4.92
C THR A 139 12.65 27.99 5.23
N LEU A 140 12.95 26.72 4.94
CA LEU A 140 14.28 26.17 5.11
C LEU A 140 15.15 26.54 3.90
N ALA A 141 16.22 27.28 4.14
CA ALA A 141 17.10 27.81 3.08
C ALA A 141 18.11 26.76 2.61
N VAL A 142 17.59 25.61 2.09
CA VAL A 142 18.37 24.56 1.43
C VAL A 142 17.71 24.22 0.10
N HIS A 143 18.51 24.04 -0.96
CA HIS A 143 18.01 23.88 -2.34
C HIS A 143 18.66 22.70 -3.08
N SER A 144 19.54 21.98 -2.42
CA SER A 144 20.21 20.80 -2.97
C SER A 144 20.33 19.67 -1.95
N LEU A 145 20.63 18.46 -2.43
CA LEU A 145 20.87 17.32 -1.56
C LEU A 145 22.06 17.54 -0.64
N ASP A 146 23.17 18.09 -1.18
CA ASP A 146 24.38 18.37 -0.39
C ASP A 146 24.11 19.40 0.71
N GLU A 147 23.38 20.49 0.41
CA GLU A 147 22.99 21.49 1.40
C GLU A 147 22.09 20.88 2.48
N THR A 148 21.14 20.02 2.09
CA THR A 148 20.26 19.33 3.03
C THR A 148 21.03 18.39 3.96
N ILE A 149 21.99 17.63 3.42
CA ILE A 149 22.88 16.76 4.20
C ILE A 149 23.75 17.60 5.16
N ALA A 150 24.34 18.69 4.67
CA ALA A 150 25.16 19.58 5.48
C ALA A 150 24.34 20.21 6.62
N TYR A 151 23.12 20.68 6.32
CA TYR A 151 22.19 21.21 7.31
C TYR A 151 21.85 20.17 8.40
N ALA A 152 21.47 18.95 8.00
CA ALA A 152 21.11 17.89 8.93
C ALA A 152 22.29 17.51 9.84
N LYS A 153 23.52 17.46 9.30
CA LYS A 153 24.73 17.18 10.07
C LYS A 153 25.08 18.31 11.06
N ALA A 154 24.96 19.58 10.62
CA ALA A 154 25.21 20.74 11.47
C ALA A 154 24.18 20.89 12.60
N ASN A 155 22.95 20.41 12.39
CA ASN A 155 21.84 20.44 13.34
C ASN A 155 21.47 19.03 13.86
N LYS A 156 22.50 18.22 14.15
CA LYS A 156 22.33 16.85 14.65
C LYS A 156 21.38 16.81 15.86
N GLY A 157 20.40 15.89 15.83
CA GLY A 157 19.41 15.71 16.88
C GLY A 157 18.38 16.84 17.02
N LYS A 158 18.34 17.79 16.05
CA LYS A 158 17.38 18.89 16.01
C LYS A 158 16.57 18.92 14.72
N THR A 159 17.19 18.52 13.58
CA THR A 159 16.48 18.44 12.29
C THR A 159 15.41 17.38 12.37
N THR A 160 14.16 17.77 12.15
CA THR A 160 13.02 16.87 12.22
C THR A 160 12.65 16.33 10.83
N MET A 161 12.30 15.04 10.77
CA MET A 161 11.85 14.40 9.53
C MET A 161 10.57 13.59 9.78
N GLY A 162 9.47 14.00 9.14
CA GLY A 162 8.18 13.34 9.23
C GLY A 162 8.15 11.99 8.51
N ASN A 163 7.25 11.11 8.95
CA ASN A 163 6.97 9.85 8.28
C ASN A 163 5.56 9.35 8.60
N ALA A 164 5.03 8.43 7.78
CA ALA A 164 3.67 7.87 7.93
C ALA A 164 3.58 6.73 8.98
N GLY A 165 4.42 6.79 10.01
CA GLY A 165 4.51 5.79 11.06
C GLY A 165 5.70 4.85 10.89
N ILE A 166 6.10 4.23 12.00
CA ILE A 166 7.26 3.31 12.04
C ILE A 166 7.00 2.15 11.06
N GLY A 167 7.96 1.90 10.18
CA GLY A 167 7.86 0.85 9.16
C GLY A 167 7.18 1.26 7.85
N SER A 168 6.62 2.45 7.77
CA SER A 168 6.16 3.00 6.49
C SER A 168 7.34 3.20 5.53
N ILE A 169 7.06 3.25 4.22
CA ILE A 169 8.10 3.49 3.21
C ILE A 169 8.83 4.82 3.43
N SER A 170 8.14 5.87 3.89
CA SER A 170 8.77 7.16 4.22
C SER A 170 9.76 7.03 5.38
N HIS A 171 9.43 6.24 6.41
CA HIS A 171 10.34 5.95 7.51
C HIS A 171 11.57 5.15 7.04
N LEU A 172 11.36 4.09 6.24
CA LEU A 172 12.45 3.27 5.70
C LEU A 172 13.38 4.08 4.79
N THR A 173 12.82 4.98 3.97
CA THR A 173 13.60 5.88 3.11
C THR A 173 14.42 6.87 3.95
N ALA A 174 13.85 7.40 5.02
CA ALA A 174 14.56 8.30 5.95
C ALA A 174 15.73 7.58 6.65
N LEU A 175 15.53 6.33 7.06
CA LEU A 175 16.60 5.51 7.64
C LEU A 175 17.71 5.19 6.64
N LEU A 176 17.34 4.87 5.39
CA LEU A 176 18.30 4.69 4.31
C LEU A 176 19.10 5.96 4.04
N PHE A 177 18.44 7.13 4.01
CA PHE A 177 19.10 8.41 3.89
C PHE A 177 20.11 8.66 5.02
N ASN A 178 19.70 8.45 6.27
CA ASN A 178 20.61 8.58 7.43
C ASN A 178 21.82 7.65 7.29
N HIS A 179 21.59 6.39 6.94
CA HIS A 179 22.66 5.40 6.77
C HIS A 179 23.67 5.79 5.67
N LEU A 180 23.16 6.24 4.51
CA LEU A 180 23.99 6.59 3.37
C LEU A 180 24.78 7.90 3.56
N THR A 181 24.20 8.84 4.29
CA THR A 181 24.75 10.22 4.42
C THR A 181 25.47 10.46 5.75
N GLY A 182 25.21 9.65 6.78
CA GLY A 182 25.64 9.90 8.15
C GLY A 182 24.89 11.09 8.79
N ALA A 183 23.77 11.53 8.21
CA ALA A 183 22.84 12.44 8.87
C ALA A 183 22.18 11.75 10.07
N ASP A 184 21.75 12.55 11.06
CA ASP A 184 21.06 12.06 12.25
C ASP A 184 19.84 12.96 12.52
N VAL A 185 18.73 12.61 11.88
CA VAL A 185 17.47 13.36 11.97
C VAL A 185 16.56 12.78 13.05
N VAL A 186 15.73 13.62 13.64
CA VAL A 186 14.68 13.21 14.60
C VAL A 186 13.45 12.74 13.81
N HIS A 187 13.13 11.47 13.90
CA HIS A 187 11.96 10.90 13.23
C HIS A 187 10.68 11.26 13.96
N VAL A 188 9.73 11.88 13.26
CA VAL A 188 8.41 12.27 13.78
C VAL A 188 7.34 11.39 13.10
N PRO A 189 6.79 10.39 13.80
CA PRO A 189 5.79 9.49 13.22
C PRO A 189 4.39 10.10 13.24
N TYR A 190 3.69 10.01 12.10
CA TYR A 190 2.28 10.38 11.91
C TYR A 190 1.44 9.15 11.55
N ARG A 191 0.11 9.30 11.48
CA ARG A 191 -0.80 8.23 11.05
C ARG A 191 -0.85 8.05 9.52
N GLY A 192 -0.28 9.01 8.77
CA GLY A 192 -0.19 9.01 7.32
C GLY A 192 0.63 10.18 6.80
N LEU A 193 0.97 10.16 5.49
CA LEU A 193 1.76 11.24 4.87
C LEU A 193 1.00 12.57 4.82
N SER A 194 -0.32 12.56 4.68
CA SER A 194 -1.12 13.79 4.66
C SER A 194 -0.97 14.64 5.92
N GLU A 195 -0.92 14.01 7.10
CA GLU A 195 -0.68 14.73 8.36
C GLU A 195 0.75 15.28 8.43
N ALA A 196 1.76 14.46 8.02
CA ALA A 196 3.15 14.89 7.95
C ALA A 196 3.36 16.06 6.98
N THR A 197 2.71 16.02 5.80
CA THR A 197 2.75 17.08 4.81
C THR A 197 2.14 18.38 5.36
N ASN A 198 0.99 18.29 6.06
CA ASN A 198 0.40 19.47 6.71
C ASN A 198 1.35 20.12 7.71
N ASP A 199 2.05 19.32 8.52
CA ASP A 199 3.02 19.83 9.50
C ASP A 199 4.30 20.37 8.82
N LEU A 200 4.73 19.80 7.69
CA LEU A 200 5.81 20.36 6.86
C LEU A 200 5.42 21.74 6.32
N LEU A 201 4.23 21.86 5.73
CA LEU A 201 3.70 23.11 5.20
C LEU A 201 3.50 24.15 6.29
N GLY A 202 3.10 23.72 7.49
CA GLY A 202 2.99 24.55 8.69
C GLY A 202 4.32 24.89 9.37
N GLY A 203 5.45 24.32 8.87
CA GLY A 203 6.78 24.56 9.43
C GLY A 203 7.07 23.87 10.76
N GLN A 204 6.25 22.88 11.16
CA GLN A 204 6.41 22.11 12.40
C GLN A 204 7.50 21.03 12.28
N ILE A 205 7.76 20.56 11.06
CA ILE A 205 8.87 19.66 10.73
C ILE A 205 9.72 20.26 9.60
N ASP A 206 10.99 19.83 9.50
CA ASP A 206 11.94 20.39 8.55
C ASP A 206 11.94 19.66 7.21
N LEU A 207 11.87 18.32 7.26
CA LEU A 207 12.08 17.40 6.14
C LEU A 207 10.96 16.36 6.08
N LEU A 208 10.70 15.87 4.87
CA LEU A 208 9.78 14.73 4.64
C LEU A 208 10.22 13.97 3.40
N PHE A 209 10.29 12.65 3.48
CA PHE A 209 10.18 11.80 2.29
C PHE A 209 8.70 11.56 2.01
N ASP A 210 8.16 12.30 1.05
CA ASP A 210 6.79 12.11 0.57
C ASP A 210 6.79 11.27 -0.71
N GLN A 211 5.62 10.77 -1.09
CA GLN A 211 5.44 10.16 -2.40
C GLN A 211 5.13 11.24 -3.45
N VAL A 212 5.64 11.06 -4.66
CA VAL A 212 5.41 12.01 -5.76
C VAL A 212 3.92 12.26 -5.99
N VAL A 213 3.04 11.28 -5.73
CA VAL A 213 1.57 11.41 -5.83
C VAL A 213 1.01 12.55 -4.99
N THR A 214 1.49 12.72 -3.77
CA THR A 214 1.04 13.77 -2.85
C THR A 214 1.86 15.03 -2.96
N ALA A 215 3.17 14.92 -3.19
CA ALA A 215 4.08 16.06 -3.25
C ALA A 215 3.91 16.92 -4.52
N THR A 216 3.58 16.32 -5.69
CA THR A 216 3.52 17.03 -6.97
C THR A 216 2.70 18.32 -6.91
N PRO A 217 1.45 18.36 -6.43
CA PRO A 217 0.68 19.59 -6.39
C PRO A 217 1.31 20.67 -5.47
N HIS A 218 1.91 20.28 -4.35
CA HIS A 218 2.58 21.22 -3.44
C HIS A 218 3.86 21.79 -4.04
N ILE A 219 4.66 20.96 -4.73
CA ILE A 219 5.87 21.34 -5.45
C ILE A 219 5.53 22.33 -6.57
N LEU A 220 4.54 22.01 -7.42
CA LEU A 220 4.14 22.86 -8.54
C LEU A 220 3.58 24.21 -8.08
N ASN A 221 2.90 24.26 -6.94
CA ASN A 221 2.40 25.48 -6.32
C ASN A 221 3.45 26.22 -5.49
N GLY A 222 4.68 25.67 -5.38
CA GLY A 222 5.78 26.27 -4.65
C GLY A 222 5.55 26.35 -3.13
N ASN A 223 4.77 25.43 -2.57
CA ASN A 223 4.47 25.37 -1.13
C ASN A 223 5.56 24.67 -0.31
N GLU A 224 6.39 23.86 -0.96
CA GLU A 224 7.53 23.15 -0.38
C GLU A 224 8.72 23.17 -1.33
N ASN A 225 9.93 22.94 -0.82
CA ASN A 225 11.15 22.89 -1.64
C ASN A 225 11.47 21.41 -1.96
N PRO A 226 11.37 20.97 -3.22
CA PRO A 226 11.79 19.63 -3.61
C PRO A 226 13.32 19.55 -3.72
N ILE A 227 13.90 18.46 -3.22
CA ILE A 227 15.35 18.27 -3.17
C ILE A 227 15.80 17.18 -4.15
N VAL A 228 15.24 15.98 -4.04
CA VAL A 228 15.67 14.83 -4.85
C VAL A 228 14.58 13.77 -4.92
N VAL A 229 14.41 13.12 -6.09
CA VAL A 229 13.60 11.91 -6.22
C VAL A 229 14.44 10.64 -6.07
N THR A 230 13.89 9.62 -5.42
CA THR A 230 14.62 8.41 -5.03
C THR A 230 14.62 7.32 -6.11
N ILE A 231 14.73 7.71 -7.37
CA ILE A 231 14.86 6.80 -8.52
C ILE A 231 16.04 7.24 -9.40
N PRO A 232 16.55 6.37 -10.31
CA PRO A 232 17.70 6.70 -11.15
C PRO A 232 17.45 7.81 -12.18
N ARG A 233 16.20 8.09 -12.50
CA ARG A 233 15.73 9.10 -13.47
C ARG A 233 14.87 10.14 -12.78
N ARG A 234 14.68 11.29 -13.39
CA ARG A 234 13.70 12.29 -12.92
C ARG A 234 12.27 11.77 -13.05
N ALA A 235 11.40 12.17 -12.13
CA ALA A 235 9.98 11.86 -12.22
C ALA A 235 9.29 12.78 -13.25
N PRO A 236 8.51 12.25 -14.21
CA PRO A 236 7.91 13.05 -15.28
C PRO A 236 6.96 14.16 -14.79
N SER A 237 6.28 13.95 -13.66
CA SER A 237 5.36 14.94 -13.08
C SER A 237 6.08 16.13 -12.42
N ILE A 238 7.37 15.97 -12.04
CA ILE A 238 8.22 17.00 -11.44
C ILE A 238 9.61 17.01 -12.10
N PRO A 239 9.69 17.30 -13.41
CA PRO A 239 10.91 17.10 -14.22
C PRO A 239 12.08 17.99 -13.82
N ASN A 240 11.84 19.05 -13.08
CA ASN A 240 12.89 19.96 -12.57
C ASN A 240 13.58 19.45 -11.31
N VAL A 241 13.05 18.41 -10.65
CA VAL A 241 13.65 17.81 -9.45
C VAL A 241 14.70 16.77 -9.87
N PRO A 242 15.96 16.87 -9.42
CA PRO A 242 17.00 15.93 -9.80
C PRO A 242 16.71 14.52 -9.24
N SER A 243 17.20 13.50 -9.94
CA SER A 243 17.24 12.14 -9.41
C SER A 243 18.35 11.95 -8.38
N ALA A 244 18.24 10.93 -7.54
CA ALA A 244 19.28 10.57 -6.59
C ALA A 244 20.64 10.29 -7.27
N THR A 245 20.62 9.76 -8.49
CA THR A 245 21.83 9.54 -9.29
C THR A 245 22.46 10.86 -9.73
N GLU A 246 21.67 11.80 -10.25
CA GLU A 246 22.14 13.15 -10.64
C GLU A 246 22.64 13.95 -9.43
N ALA A 247 22.03 13.76 -8.27
CA ALA A 247 22.40 14.42 -7.02
C ALA A 247 23.58 13.74 -6.28
N GLY A 248 24.28 12.78 -6.90
CA GLY A 248 25.48 12.17 -6.32
C GLY A 248 25.24 11.08 -5.27
N LEU A 249 23.98 10.64 -5.05
CA LEU A 249 23.64 9.60 -4.08
C LEU A 249 22.88 8.42 -4.76
N PRO A 250 23.48 7.71 -5.73
CA PRO A 250 22.80 6.71 -6.56
C PRO A 250 22.26 5.51 -5.77
N LYS A 251 22.71 5.29 -4.52
CA LYS A 251 22.20 4.24 -3.64
C LYS A 251 20.91 4.61 -2.91
N LEU A 252 20.49 5.88 -2.93
CA LEU A 252 19.20 6.31 -2.36
C LEU A 252 18.08 5.98 -3.34
N GLN A 253 17.73 4.70 -3.40
CA GLN A 253 16.69 4.20 -4.30
C GLN A 253 15.59 3.50 -3.50
N THR A 254 14.42 4.11 -3.49
CA THR A 254 13.20 3.58 -2.89
C THR A 254 12.01 3.93 -3.75
N VAL A 255 11.14 2.95 -3.94
CA VAL A 255 9.87 3.10 -4.65
C VAL A 255 8.77 2.52 -3.78
N ALA A 256 7.74 3.31 -3.52
CA ALA A 256 6.53 2.80 -2.91
C ALA A 256 5.74 2.02 -3.96
N TRP A 257 5.34 0.81 -3.65
CA TRP A 257 4.35 0.09 -4.43
C TRP A 257 3.04 0.00 -3.64
N THR A 258 1.93 0.05 -4.35
CA THR A 258 0.57 -0.02 -3.79
C THR A 258 -0.22 -1.07 -4.55
N ALA A 259 -0.89 -1.96 -3.83
CA ALA A 259 -1.55 -3.12 -4.40
C ALA A 259 -2.83 -3.48 -3.65
N LEU A 260 -3.77 -4.14 -4.33
CA LEU A 260 -4.99 -4.68 -3.73
C LEU A 260 -4.77 -6.12 -3.29
N PHE A 261 -5.27 -6.42 -2.09
CA PHE A 261 -5.29 -7.76 -1.51
C PHE A 261 -6.67 -8.04 -0.91
N VAL A 262 -6.99 -9.32 -0.82
CA VAL A 262 -8.18 -9.86 -0.13
C VAL A 262 -7.74 -10.86 0.95
N PRO A 263 -8.63 -11.24 1.90
CA PRO A 263 -8.31 -12.27 2.89
C PRO A 263 -7.89 -13.59 2.24
N LYS A 264 -7.03 -14.36 2.91
CA LYS A 264 -6.69 -15.73 2.48
C LYS A 264 -7.94 -16.56 2.24
N ARG A 265 -7.86 -17.51 1.30
CA ARG A 265 -8.96 -18.39 0.89
C ARG A 265 -10.09 -17.71 0.13
N THR A 266 -10.00 -16.44 -0.22
CA THR A 266 -10.91 -15.84 -1.22
C THR A 266 -10.82 -16.62 -2.52
N SER A 267 -11.97 -16.95 -3.13
CA SER A 267 -12.00 -17.80 -4.31
C SER A 267 -11.30 -17.17 -5.51
N THR A 268 -10.65 -18.00 -6.33
CA THR A 268 -9.97 -17.55 -7.55
C THR A 268 -10.90 -16.79 -8.50
N ALA A 269 -12.18 -17.21 -8.59
CA ALA A 269 -13.19 -16.53 -9.42
C ALA A 269 -13.39 -15.07 -8.99
N ILE A 270 -13.48 -14.79 -7.69
CA ILE A 270 -13.59 -13.44 -7.13
C ILE A 270 -12.30 -12.65 -7.41
N ILE A 271 -11.13 -13.24 -7.15
CA ILE A 271 -9.83 -12.59 -7.40
C ILE A 271 -9.68 -12.21 -8.87
N THR A 272 -10.01 -13.12 -9.78
CA THR A 272 -9.97 -12.86 -11.23
C THR A 272 -10.89 -11.71 -11.62
N LYS A 273 -12.13 -11.71 -11.12
CA LYS A 273 -13.09 -10.64 -11.43
C LYS A 273 -12.63 -9.26 -10.93
N LEU A 274 -12.05 -9.19 -9.74
CA LEU A 274 -11.47 -7.97 -9.19
C LEU A 274 -10.24 -7.53 -9.99
N ASN A 275 -9.33 -8.46 -10.31
CA ASN A 275 -8.15 -8.21 -11.12
C ASN A 275 -8.51 -7.64 -12.50
N ASP A 276 -9.46 -8.29 -13.21
CA ASP A 276 -9.94 -7.87 -14.53
C ASP A 276 -10.54 -6.46 -14.50
N ALA A 277 -11.33 -6.15 -13.47
CA ALA A 277 -11.93 -4.82 -13.31
C ALA A 277 -10.84 -3.74 -13.13
N VAL A 278 -9.84 -3.98 -12.27
CA VAL A 278 -8.74 -3.02 -12.06
C VAL A 278 -7.85 -2.92 -13.29
N GLN A 279 -7.55 -4.02 -14.00
CA GLN A 279 -6.79 -3.98 -15.24
C GLN A 279 -7.49 -3.12 -16.29
N LYS A 280 -8.82 -3.28 -16.46
CA LYS A 280 -9.60 -2.43 -17.37
C LYS A 280 -9.58 -0.98 -16.96
N ALA A 281 -9.70 -0.67 -15.67
CA ALA A 281 -9.60 0.70 -15.16
C ALA A 281 -8.23 1.32 -15.49
N MET A 282 -7.13 0.59 -15.31
CA MET A 282 -5.78 1.09 -15.65
C MET A 282 -5.52 1.24 -17.15
N GLN A 283 -6.31 0.58 -18.00
CA GLN A 283 -6.26 0.73 -19.46
C GLN A 283 -7.12 1.90 -19.96
N ASP A 284 -8.03 2.44 -19.13
CA ASP A 284 -8.81 3.62 -19.45
C ASP A 284 -7.88 4.84 -19.62
N PRO A 285 -7.88 5.53 -20.79
CA PRO A 285 -7.00 6.66 -21.02
C PRO A 285 -7.16 7.81 -20.01
N VAL A 286 -8.37 8.00 -19.47
CA VAL A 286 -8.64 9.04 -18.47
C VAL A 286 -7.95 8.69 -17.15
N ILE A 287 -8.07 7.45 -16.71
CA ILE A 287 -7.44 6.97 -15.49
C ILE A 287 -5.92 6.91 -15.64
N ALA A 288 -5.43 6.38 -16.76
CA ALA A 288 -4.01 6.32 -17.07
C ALA A 288 -3.36 7.71 -17.07
N LYS A 289 -4.02 8.70 -17.71
CA LYS A 289 -3.59 10.09 -17.69
C LYS A 289 -3.55 10.65 -16.27
N ARG A 290 -4.60 10.43 -15.48
CA ARG A 290 -4.69 10.94 -14.12
C ARG A 290 -3.62 10.34 -13.19
N LEU A 291 -3.35 9.04 -13.31
CA LEU A 291 -2.24 8.38 -12.60
C LEU A 291 -0.90 9.00 -12.99
N SER A 292 -0.65 9.20 -14.27
CA SER A 292 0.59 9.82 -14.76
C SER A 292 0.76 11.27 -14.27
N GLU A 293 -0.31 12.07 -14.27
CA GLU A 293 -0.29 13.47 -13.81
C GLU A 293 0.10 13.59 -12.33
N ILE A 294 -0.32 12.64 -11.51
CA ILE A 294 0.07 12.60 -10.10
C ILE A 294 1.41 11.85 -9.87
N GLY A 295 2.08 11.39 -10.92
CA GLY A 295 3.37 10.70 -10.82
C GLY A 295 3.30 9.26 -10.29
N ALA A 296 2.15 8.61 -10.47
CA ALA A 296 1.98 7.19 -10.22
C ALA A 296 2.29 6.39 -11.49
N ASP A 297 3.37 5.62 -11.47
CA ASP A 297 3.74 4.73 -12.59
C ASP A 297 2.79 3.51 -12.60
N ILE A 298 2.12 3.31 -13.73
CA ILE A 298 1.27 2.13 -13.96
C ILE A 298 2.19 0.92 -14.18
N PRO A 299 2.01 -0.19 -13.44
CA PRO A 299 2.80 -1.39 -13.62
C PRO A 299 2.69 -1.94 -15.06
N ALA A 300 3.77 -2.53 -15.56
CA ALA A 300 3.75 -3.21 -16.85
C ALA A 300 2.77 -4.40 -16.84
N PRO A 301 2.18 -4.80 -17.99
CA PRO A 301 1.15 -5.85 -18.02
C PRO A 301 1.53 -7.15 -17.32
N GLU A 302 2.80 -7.57 -17.43
CA GLU A 302 3.35 -8.77 -16.79
C GLU A 302 3.39 -8.69 -15.26
N GLN A 303 3.36 -7.50 -14.68
CA GLN A 303 3.37 -7.27 -13.24
C GLN A 303 1.96 -7.22 -12.61
N ARG A 304 0.89 -7.28 -13.42
CA ARG A 304 -0.49 -7.06 -12.97
C ARG A 304 -1.21 -8.34 -12.57
N SER A 305 -0.59 -9.50 -12.70
CA SER A 305 -1.22 -10.76 -12.29
C SER A 305 -1.14 -10.95 -10.76
N PRO A 306 -2.08 -11.69 -10.15
CA PRO A 306 -2.01 -12.08 -8.74
C PRO A 306 -0.70 -12.80 -8.39
N GLU A 307 -0.22 -13.65 -9.29
CA GLU A 307 1.04 -14.38 -9.08
C GLU A 307 2.27 -13.45 -9.12
N ALA A 308 2.33 -12.51 -10.05
CA ALA A 308 3.41 -11.51 -10.08
C ALA A 308 3.44 -10.67 -8.79
N LEU A 309 2.27 -10.31 -8.25
CA LEU A 309 2.19 -9.61 -6.97
C LEU A 309 2.63 -10.49 -5.80
N ARG A 310 2.31 -11.78 -5.80
CA ARG A 310 2.80 -12.75 -4.79
C ARG A 310 4.32 -12.83 -4.79
N GLN A 311 4.92 -12.91 -5.98
CA GLN A 311 6.38 -12.93 -6.15
C GLN A 311 7.01 -11.61 -5.67
N LEU A 312 6.39 -10.46 -5.97
CA LEU A 312 6.84 -9.16 -5.47
C LEU A 312 6.85 -9.12 -3.94
N VAL A 313 5.75 -9.52 -3.29
CA VAL A 313 5.65 -9.55 -1.82
C VAL A 313 6.74 -10.42 -1.22
N ASN A 314 6.95 -11.64 -1.75
CA ASN A 314 7.98 -12.55 -1.25
C ASN A 314 9.38 -11.93 -1.40
N ALA A 315 9.71 -11.40 -2.57
CA ALA A 315 11.00 -10.76 -2.84
C ALA A 315 11.24 -9.55 -1.93
N GLU A 316 10.22 -8.73 -1.72
CA GLU A 316 10.33 -7.56 -0.83
C GLU A 316 10.46 -7.97 0.64
N VAL A 317 9.76 -8.99 1.11
CA VAL A 317 9.94 -9.54 2.47
C VAL A 317 11.36 -10.07 2.64
N ASP A 318 11.87 -10.87 1.68
CA ASP A 318 13.20 -11.46 1.75
C ASP A 318 14.31 -10.39 1.70
N LYS A 319 14.06 -9.26 1.03
CA LYS A 319 14.96 -8.10 0.98
C LYS A 319 14.93 -7.29 2.26
N TRP A 320 13.75 -6.87 2.71
CA TRP A 320 13.62 -5.86 3.77
C TRP A 320 13.75 -6.43 5.18
N VAL A 321 13.26 -7.65 5.44
CA VAL A 321 13.28 -8.22 6.81
C VAL A 321 14.69 -8.36 7.37
N PRO A 322 15.69 -8.90 6.63
CA PRO A 322 17.06 -8.95 7.12
C PRO A 322 17.67 -7.56 7.33
N LEU A 323 17.42 -6.61 6.42
CA LEU A 323 17.95 -5.24 6.51
C LEU A 323 17.40 -4.51 7.74
N ILE A 324 16.10 -4.62 7.99
CA ILE A 324 15.42 -4.02 9.14
C ILE A 324 15.97 -4.58 10.45
N LYS A 325 16.12 -5.91 10.53
CA LYS A 325 16.67 -6.59 11.72
C LYS A 325 18.13 -6.18 11.97
N ALA A 326 18.95 -6.12 10.92
CA ALA A 326 20.35 -5.70 11.01
C ALA A 326 20.48 -4.23 11.46
N ALA A 327 19.55 -3.37 11.06
CA ALA A 327 19.49 -1.96 11.47
C ALA A 327 18.90 -1.76 12.89
N GLY A 328 18.45 -2.81 13.57
CA GLY A 328 17.87 -2.72 14.91
C GLY A 328 16.53 -1.96 14.98
N ILE A 329 15.82 -1.88 13.85
CA ILE A 329 14.54 -1.16 13.78
C ILE A 329 13.47 -2.03 14.42
N VAL A 330 12.82 -1.53 15.46
CA VAL A 330 11.74 -2.22 16.17
C VAL A 330 10.52 -1.31 16.28
N GLY A 331 9.37 -1.80 15.85
CA GLY A 331 8.07 -1.19 16.13
C GLY A 331 7.63 -1.48 17.57
N GLN A 332 6.92 -0.53 18.14
CA GLN A 332 6.30 -0.69 19.48
C GLN A 332 5.07 -1.58 19.42
#